data_7e1fa2db3617e6df5d9e51e5d4cb9c39
#
_entry.id   7e1fa2db3617e6df5d9e51e5d4cb9c39
#
_cell.length_a   1.000
_cell.length_b   1.000
_cell.length_c   1.000
_cell.angle_alpha   90.00
_cell.angle_beta   90.00
_cell.angle_gamma   90.00
#
_symmetry.space_group_name_H-M   'P 1'
#
loop_
_entity.id
_entity.type
_entity.pdbx_description
1 polymer ?
#
loop_
_entity_poly.entity_id
_entity_poly.type
_entity_poly.pdbx_seq_one_letter_code
_entity_poly.pdbx_strand_id
1 'polypeptide(L)'
;MDNSGRGLSALEFSEQLGYIVDSTGWMPRLNGRVLGLILVSDEPLSQAELAEHLQSSSGAISTAIRMLLEKGLLEHVSGPVSRRKYFRVPTSAWFAIHEDSLRTVHRYQEVAERALDSLDAGGTVKANLNRMREYFGRVEQCYRDAYPTKEATSGGAGGA
;
A
#
# COMPACT_ATOMS: atom_id res chain seq x y z
N MET A 1 9.18 -6.83 -34.83
CA MET A 1 8.02 -5.92 -34.94
C MET A 1 8.07 -5.01 -33.74
N ASP A 2 8.33 -3.77 -34.03
CA ASP A 2 8.64 -2.71 -33.06
C ASP A 2 7.38 -2.33 -32.28
N ASN A 3 7.38 -2.54 -30.94
CA ASN A 3 6.30 -2.15 -30.03
C ASN A 3 6.66 -0.85 -29.27
N SER A 4 7.46 0.01 -29.86
CA SER A 4 8.10 1.17 -29.24
C SER A 4 7.23 2.43 -29.24
N GLY A 5 5.89 2.34 -29.24
CA GLY A 5 5.07 3.55 -29.37
C GLY A 5 3.69 3.55 -28.73
N ARG A 6 3.27 2.47 -28.07
CA ARG A 6 1.95 2.43 -27.44
C ARG A 6 2.09 2.59 -25.93
N GLY A 7 1.71 3.76 -25.40
CA GLY A 7 1.60 3.96 -23.94
C GLY A 7 0.69 2.91 -23.30
N LEU A 8 0.93 2.58 -22.02
CA LEU A 8 0.09 1.66 -21.25
C LEU A 8 -1.37 2.12 -21.23
N SER A 9 -2.29 1.24 -21.56
CA SER A 9 -3.72 1.48 -21.30
C SER A 9 -4.01 1.37 -19.79
N ALA A 10 -5.14 1.94 -19.35
CA ALA A 10 -5.58 1.85 -17.96
C ALA A 10 -5.72 0.40 -17.47
N LEU A 11 -6.21 -0.50 -18.32
CA LEU A 11 -6.34 -1.92 -17.98
C LEU A 11 -4.98 -2.62 -17.89
N GLU A 12 -4.06 -2.34 -18.83
CA GLU A 12 -2.70 -2.90 -18.76
C GLU A 12 -1.95 -2.44 -17.52
N PHE A 13 -2.07 -1.16 -17.16
CA PHE A 13 -1.51 -0.65 -15.90
C PHE A 13 -2.12 -1.35 -14.68
N SER A 14 -3.44 -1.48 -14.64
CA SER A 14 -4.18 -2.19 -13.60
C SER A 14 -3.71 -3.64 -13.45
N GLU A 15 -3.55 -4.38 -14.56
CA GLU A 15 -3.04 -5.76 -14.54
C GLU A 15 -1.60 -5.84 -14.01
N GLN A 16 -0.72 -4.95 -14.46
CA GLN A 16 0.67 -4.92 -14.00
C GLN A 16 0.77 -4.62 -12.50
N LEU A 17 0.00 -3.64 -12.02
CA LEU A 17 -0.04 -3.33 -10.59
C LEU A 17 -0.60 -4.50 -9.78
N GLY A 18 -1.65 -5.17 -10.29
CA GLY A 18 -2.19 -6.38 -9.68
C GLY A 18 -1.14 -7.48 -9.54
N TYR A 19 -0.36 -7.72 -10.58
CA TYR A 19 0.73 -8.70 -10.56
C TYR A 19 1.82 -8.31 -9.55
N ILE A 20 2.25 -7.05 -9.51
CA ILE A 20 3.29 -6.58 -8.59
C ILE A 20 2.86 -6.79 -7.14
N VAL A 21 1.67 -6.33 -6.74
CA VAL A 21 1.22 -6.45 -5.35
C VAL A 21 1.01 -7.88 -4.89
N ASP A 22 0.58 -8.76 -5.80
CA ASP A 22 0.41 -10.20 -5.53
C ASP A 22 1.76 -10.89 -5.37
N SER A 23 2.71 -10.62 -6.28
CA SER A 23 4.05 -11.22 -6.27
C SER A 23 4.86 -10.84 -5.03
N THR A 24 4.61 -9.68 -4.45
CA THR A 24 5.24 -9.23 -3.20
C THR A 24 4.52 -9.75 -1.95
N GLY A 25 3.36 -10.42 -2.09
CA GLY A 25 2.54 -10.88 -0.98
C GLY A 25 1.86 -9.75 -0.19
N TRP A 26 1.87 -8.53 -0.71
CA TRP A 26 1.28 -7.38 -0.02
C TRP A 26 -0.25 -7.43 0.03
N MET A 27 -0.88 -7.75 -1.11
CA MET A 27 -2.34 -7.91 -1.25
C MET A 27 -2.65 -8.90 -2.38
N PRO A 28 -3.86 -9.52 -2.37
CA PRO A 28 -4.34 -10.30 -3.51
C PRO A 28 -4.34 -9.50 -4.82
N ARG A 29 -4.09 -10.16 -5.94
CA ARG A 29 -4.00 -9.54 -7.28
C ARG A 29 -5.16 -8.60 -7.61
N LEU A 30 -6.39 -8.98 -7.27
CA LEU A 30 -7.58 -8.17 -7.56
C LEU A 30 -7.55 -6.81 -6.84
N ASN A 31 -6.98 -6.73 -5.64
CA ASN A 31 -6.81 -5.47 -4.93
C ASN A 31 -5.90 -4.50 -5.70
N GLY A 32 -4.79 -5.00 -6.22
CA GLY A 32 -3.90 -4.21 -7.07
C GLY A 32 -4.55 -3.76 -8.38
N ARG A 33 -5.38 -4.64 -8.99
CA ARG A 33 -6.14 -4.28 -10.19
C ARG A 33 -7.17 -3.17 -9.93
N VAL A 34 -7.92 -3.27 -8.82
CA VAL A 34 -8.89 -2.23 -8.40
C VAL A 34 -8.17 -0.92 -8.11
N LEU A 35 -7.12 -0.96 -7.31
CA LEU A 35 -6.31 0.24 -7.00
C LEU A 35 -5.73 0.86 -8.26
N GLY A 36 -5.15 0.04 -9.15
CA GLY A 36 -4.53 0.49 -10.39
C GLY A 36 -5.52 1.16 -11.34
N LEU A 37 -6.73 0.59 -11.50
CA LEU A 37 -7.73 1.19 -12.37
C LEU A 37 -8.22 2.55 -11.83
N ILE A 38 -8.46 2.65 -10.52
CA ILE A 38 -8.88 3.92 -9.89
C ILE A 38 -7.77 4.98 -9.97
N LEU A 39 -6.49 4.58 -9.81
CA LEU A 39 -5.34 5.49 -9.90
C LEU A 39 -5.22 6.22 -11.23
N VAL A 40 -5.60 5.55 -12.32
CA VAL A 40 -5.48 6.11 -13.68
C VAL A 40 -6.82 6.55 -14.26
N SER A 41 -7.85 6.66 -13.41
CA SER A 41 -9.17 7.18 -13.78
C SER A 41 -9.29 8.64 -13.37
N ASP A 42 -9.71 9.50 -14.28
CA ASP A 42 -9.93 10.92 -14.01
C ASP A 42 -11.11 11.13 -13.06
N GLU A 43 -12.11 10.26 -13.13
CA GLU A 43 -13.32 10.33 -12.32
C GLU A 43 -13.39 9.16 -11.31
N PRO A 44 -14.02 9.38 -10.15
CA PRO A 44 -14.26 8.31 -9.19
C PRO A 44 -15.09 7.18 -9.80
N LEU A 45 -14.73 5.93 -9.49
CA LEU A 45 -15.42 4.74 -9.99
C LEU A 45 -16.32 4.12 -8.94
N SER A 46 -17.50 3.65 -9.37
CA SER A 46 -18.40 2.85 -8.54
C SER A 46 -18.00 1.37 -8.55
N GLN A 47 -18.53 0.60 -7.58
CA GLN A 47 -18.33 -0.86 -7.56
C GLN A 47 -18.81 -1.55 -8.84
N ALA A 48 -19.90 -1.09 -9.45
CA ALA A 48 -20.43 -1.68 -10.67
C ALA A 48 -19.50 -1.46 -11.87
N GLU A 49 -18.98 -0.24 -12.04
CA GLU A 49 -18.02 0.10 -13.08
C GLU A 49 -16.71 -0.68 -12.91
N LEU A 50 -16.22 -0.81 -11.68
CA LEU A 50 -15.04 -1.65 -11.39
C LEU A 50 -15.28 -3.13 -11.75
N ALA A 51 -16.45 -3.67 -11.43
CA ALA A 51 -16.81 -5.05 -11.75
C ALA A 51 -16.86 -5.28 -13.27
N GLU A 52 -17.43 -4.33 -14.01
CA GLU A 52 -17.51 -4.35 -15.45
C GLU A 52 -16.13 -4.27 -16.12
N HIS A 53 -15.36 -3.23 -15.80
CA HIS A 53 -14.03 -3.02 -16.40
C HIS A 53 -13.04 -4.15 -16.09
N LEU A 54 -13.07 -4.68 -14.87
CA LEU A 54 -12.16 -5.74 -14.44
C LEU A 54 -12.70 -7.15 -14.70
N GLN A 55 -13.90 -7.26 -15.28
CA GLN A 55 -14.59 -8.54 -15.55
C GLN A 55 -14.59 -9.47 -14.33
N SER A 56 -14.92 -8.90 -13.19
CA SER A 56 -14.90 -9.59 -11.89
C SER A 56 -16.27 -9.55 -11.23
N SER A 57 -16.55 -10.55 -10.37
CA SER A 57 -17.85 -10.57 -9.68
C SER A 57 -17.98 -9.40 -8.70
N SER A 58 -19.21 -8.91 -8.52
CA SER A 58 -19.51 -7.83 -7.57
C SER A 58 -19.05 -8.14 -6.15
N GLY A 59 -19.15 -9.40 -5.72
CA GLY A 59 -18.70 -9.84 -4.40
C GLY A 59 -17.17 -9.77 -4.24
N ALA A 60 -16.42 -10.18 -5.27
CA ALA A 60 -14.96 -10.09 -5.27
C ALA A 60 -14.50 -8.62 -5.24
N ILE A 61 -15.11 -7.75 -6.06
CA ILE A 61 -14.84 -6.32 -6.04
C ILE A 61 -15.17 -5.69 -4.69
N SER A 62 -16.32 -6.04 -4.10
CA SER A 62 -16.69 -5.54 -2.76
C SER A 62 -15.65 -5.91 -1.70
N THR A 63 -15.12 -7.12 -1.75
CA THR A 63 -14.06 -7.57 -0.82
C THR A 63 -12.76 -6.80 -1.03
N ALA A 64 -12.36 -6.60 -2.29
CA ALA A 64 -11.18 -5.82 -2.63
C ALA A 64 -11.31 -4.35 -2.17
N ILE A 65 -12.44 -3.70 -2.44
CA ILE A 65 -12.72 -2.32 -2.01
C ILE A 65 -12.64 -2.20 -0.49
N ARG A 66 -13.27 -3.13 0.26
CA ARG A 66 -13.24 -3.10 1.73
C ARG A 66 -11.81 -3.14 2.25
N MET A 67 -10.98 -4.05 1.75
CA MET A 67 -9.57 -4.15 2.15
C MET A 67 -8.79 -2.87 1.83
N LEU A 68 -9.01 -2.27 0.67
CA LEU A 68 -8.35 -1.04 0.27
C LEU A 68 -8.80 0.17 1.12
N LEU A 69 -10.08 0.23 1.51
CA LEU A 69 -10.60 1.22 2.46
C LEU A 69 -9.99 1.05 3.85
N GLU A 70 -9.92 -0.18 4.36
CA GLU A 70 -9.30 -0.50 5.66
C GLU A 70 -7.81 -0.12 5.70
N LYS A 71 -7.12 -0.23 4.58
CA LYS A 71 -5.71 0.18 4.44
C LYS A 71 -5.53 1.69 4.17
N GLY A 72 -6.60 2.46 4.01
CA GLY A 72 -6.53 3.88 3.67
C GLY A 72 -6.04 4.17 2.24
N LEU A 73 -6.16 3.19 1.34
CA LEU A 73 -5.76 3.30 -0.06
C LEU A 73 -6.91 3.77 -0.97
N LEU A 74 -8.12 3.68 -0.47
CA LEU A 74 -9.31 4.25 -1.08
C LEU A 74 -10.10 5.07 -0.07
N GLU A 75 -10.90 6.00 -0.57
CA GLU A 75 -11.91 6.72 0.19
C GLU A 75 -13.23 6.77 -0.56
N HIS A 76 -14.32 6.91 0.19
CA HIS A 76 -15.65 7.16 -0.36
C HIS A 76 -15.78 8.61 -0.79
N VAL A 77 -16.37 8.83 -1.96
CA VAL A 77 -16.70 10.16 -2.46
C VAL A 77 -18.10 10.18 -3.07
N SER A 78 -18.66 11.38 -3.22
CA SER A 78 -19.87 11.60 -4.01
C SER A 78 -19.55 11.41 -5.50
N GLY A 79 -20.52 10.92 -6.26
CA GLY A 79 -20.37 10.73 -7.69
C GLY A 79 -21.62 11.13 -8.45
N PRO A 80 -21.64 10.90 -9.79
CA PRO A 80 -22.70 11.41 -10.69
C PRO A 80 -24.10 10.91 -10.34
N VAL A 81 -24.21 9.67 -9.82
CA VAL A 81 -25.51 9.07 -9.49
C VAL A 81 -25.74 9.09 -8.00
N SER A 82 -26.73 9.85 -7.56
CA SER A 82 -27.18 9.86 -6.16
C SER A 82 -27.50 8.43 -5.68
N ARG A 83 -27.12 8.12 -4.43
CA ARG A 83 -27.26 6.80 -3.78
C ARG A 83 -26.26 5.72 -4.22
N ARG A 84 -25.33 5.97 -5.16
CA ARG A 84 -24.20 5.09 -5.43
C ARG A 84 -22.98 5.52 -4.67
N LYS A 85 -22.19 4.55 -4.20
CA LYS A 85 -20.87 4.80 -3.58
C LYS A 85 -19.83 4.81 -4.69
N TYR A 86 -19.02 5.85 -4.67
CA TYR A 86 -17.88 6.01 -5.56
C TYR A 86 -16.59 6.01 -4.75
N PHE A 87 -15.51 5.65 -5.39
CA PHE A 87 -14.20 5.48 -4.75
C PHE A 87 -13.15 6.24 -5.54
N ARG A 88 -12.21 6.82 -4.81
CA ARG A 88 -10.98 7.38 -5.36
C ARG A 88 -9.80 7.06 -4.46
N VAL A 89 -8.58 7.25 -4.96
CA VAL A 89 -7.35 7.18 -4.16
C VAL A 89 -7.18 8.52 -3.45
N PRO A 90 -7.13 8.56 -2.10
CA PRO A 90 -6.87 9.80 -1.38
C PRO A 90 -5.41 10.24 -1.52
N THR A 91 -5.13 11.52 -1.38
CA THR A 91 -3.76 12.06 -1.39
C THR A 91 -2.88 11.46 -0.29
N SER A 92 -3.50 11.00 0.80
CA SER A 92 -2.83 10.33 1.92
C SER A 92 -2.50 8.85 1.67
N ALA A 93 -2.89 8.26 0.53
CA ALA A 93 -2.68 6.83 0.27
C ALA A 93 -1.20 6.44 0.34
N TRP A 94 -0.31 7.26 -0.18
CA TRP A 94 1.13 7.02 -0.15
C TRP A 94 1.70 7.02 1.27
N PHE A 95 1.16 7.88 2.13
CA PHE A 95 1.50 7.88 3.55
C PHE A 95 0.99 6.61 4.25
N ALA A 96 -0.21 6.13 3.92
CA ALA A 96 -0.74 4.87 4.45
C ALA A 96 0.12 3.66 4.05
N ILE A 97 0.64 3.61 2.81
CA ILE A 97 1.59 2.58 2.36
C ILE A 97 2.90 2.66 3.15
N HIS A 98 3.41 3.86 3.35
CA HIS A 98 4.62 4.10 4.11
C HIS A 98 4.48 3.61 5.57
N GLU A 99 3.41 3.98 6.26
CA GLU A 99 3.10 3.55 7.61
C GLU A 99 2.96 2.01 7.74
N ASP A 100 2.34 1.36 6.76
CA ASP A 100 2.21 -0.10 6.72
C ASP A 100 3.57 -0.79 6.58
N SER A 101 4.45 -0.23 5.74
CA SER A 101 5.83 -0.68 5.55
C SER A 101 6.65 -0.52 6.83
N LEU A 102 6.52 0.63 7.48
CA LEU A 102 7.22 0.96 8.73
C LEU A 102 6.82 -0.02 9.85
N ARG A 103 5.52 -0.28 10.01
CA ARG A 103 5.02 -1.28 10.97
C ARG A 103 5.59 -2.68 10.68
N THR A 104 5.68 -3.06 9.42
CA THR A 104 6.23 -4.36 9.03
C THR A 104 7.70 -4.47 9.39
N VAL A 105 8.51 -3.48 9.08
CA VAL A 105 9.93 -3.43 9.42
C VAL A 105 10.14 -3.49 10.93
N HIS A 106 9.37 -2.71 11.69
CA HIS A 106 9.40 -2.70 13.14
C HIS A 106 9.15 -4.09 13.76
N ARG A 107 8.16 -4.83 13.22
CA ARG A 107 7.85 -6.20 13.68
C ARG A 107 9.02 -7.18 13.49
N TYR A 108 9.81 -7.03 12.43
CA TYR A 108 11.03 -7.85 12.25
C TYR A 108 12.08 -7.52 13.32
N GLN A 109 12.24 -6.27 13.65
CA GLN A 109 13.15 -5.84 14.71
C GLN A 109 12.72 -6.37 16.08
N GLU A 110 11.44 -6.20 16.44
CA GLU A 110 10.86 -6.69 17.69
C GLU A 110 11.01 -8.21 17.87
N VAL A 111 10.82 -9.00 16.81
CA VAL A 111 10.96 -10.46 16.91
C VAL A 111 12.41 -10.86 17.15
N ALA A 112 13.37 -10.16 16.54
CA ALA A 112 14.80 -10.38 16.78
C ALA A 112 15.18 -10.03 18.21
N GLU A 113 14.69 -8.93 18.76
CA GLU A 113 14.92 -8.50 20.15
C GLU A 113 14.35 -9.53 21.13
N ARG A 114 13.09 -9.93 20.99
CA ARG A 114 12.49 -10.95 21.84
C ARG A 114 13.23 -12.28 21.79
N ALA A 115 13.74 -12.67 20.61
CA ALA A 115 14.53 -13.88 20.46
C ALA A 115 15.88 -13.78 21.19
N LEU A 116 16.53 -12.61 21.17
CA LEU A 116 17.78 -12.35 21.93
C LEU A 116 17.57 -12.46 23.43
N ASP A 117 16.41 -12.00 23.93
CA ASP A 117 16.09 -11.99 25.36
C ASP A 117 15.64 -13.35 25.88
N SER A 118 14.97 -14.17 25.05
CA SER A 118 14.29 -15.38 25.50
C SER A 118 14.99 -16.69 25.12
N LEU A 119 15.85 -16.69 24.09
CA LEU A 119 16.55 -17.89 23.65
C LEU A 119 17.86 -18.08 24.45
N ASP A 120 18.02 -19.26 25.03
CA ASP A 120 19.35 -19.70 25.52
C ASP A 120 20.22 -20.11 24.32
N ALA A 121 20.76 -19.10 23.65
CA ALA A 121 21.41 -19.28 22.36
C ALA A 121 22.92 -19.09 22.45
N GLY A 122 23.64 -19.95 21.72
CA GLY A 122 25.09 -19.84 21.54
C GLY A 122 25.48 -18.59 20.73
N GLY A 123 26.80 -18.27 20.74
CA GLY A 123 27.33 -17.05 20.15
C GLY A 123 26.97 -16.80 18.69
N THR A 124 26.90 -17.86 17.86
CA THR A 124 26.52 -17.77 16.45
C THR A 124 25.07 -17.33 16.26
N VAL A 125 24.15 -17.87 17.06
CA VAL A 125 22.71 -17.49 16.98
C VAL A 125 22.53 -16.05 17.42
N LYS A 126 23.17 -15.63 18.54
CA LYS A 126 23.15 -14.25 18.99
C LYS A 126 23.72 -13.29 17.95
N ALA A 127 24.80 -13.65 17.28
CA ALA A 127 25.38 -12.85 16.21
C ALA A 127 24.43 -12.68 15.03
N ASN A 128 23.73 -13.75 14.62
CA ASN A 128 22.75 -13.68 13.54
C ASN A 128 21.55 -12.79 13.90
N LEU A 129 21.00 -12.93 15.10
CA LEU A 129 19.87 -12.12 15.57
C LEU A 129 20.26 -10.64 15.70
N ASN A 130 21.47 -10.33 16.19
CA ASN A 130 21.96 -8.95 16.22
C ASN A 130 22.09 -8.35 14.83
N ARG A 131 22.62 -9.09 13.85
CA ARG A 131 22.69 -8.61 12.45
C ARG A 131 21.29 -8.35 11.87
N MET A 132 20.31 -9.23 12.16
CA MET A 132 18.92 -9.04 11.77
C MET A 132 18.34 -7.75 12.38
N ARG A 133 18.49 -7.57 13.69
CA ARG A 133 18.02 -6.38 14.42
C ARG A 133 18.65 -5.10 13.84
N GLU A 134 19.96 -5.09 13.65
CA GLU A 134 20.69 -3.94 13.10
C GLU A 134 20.29 -3.62 11.66
N TYR A 135 20.07 -4.63 10.84
CA TYR A 135 19.59 -4.45 9.47
C TYR A 135 18.22 -3.77 9.43
N PHE A 136 17.24 -4.34 10.14
CA PHE A 136 15.90 -3.78 10.15
C PHE A 136 15.83 -2.44 10.88
N GLY A 137 16.65 -2.20 11.90
CA GLY A 137 16.77 -0.89 12.54
C GLY A 137 17.26 0.20 11.59
N ARG A 138 18.23 -0.12 10.70
CA ARG A 138 18.67 0.81 9.65
C ARG A 138 17.58 1.04 8.59
N VAL A 139 16.87 -0.01 8.20
CA VAL A 139 15.76 0.11 7.25
C VAL A 139 14.65 0.98 7.83
N GLU A 140 14.29 0.78 9.10
CA GLU A 140 13.29 1.61 9.80
C GLU A 140 13.71 3.09 9.82
N GLN A 141 14.97 3.38 10.11
CA GLN A 141 15.47 4.76 10.10
C GLN A 141 15.37 5.38 8.70
N CYS A 142 15.75 4.65 7.64
CA CYS A 142 15.60 5.12 6.26
C CYS A 142 14.13 5.44 5.92
N TYR A 143 13.19 4.61 6.36
CA TYR A 143 11.76 4.89 6.15
C TYR A 143 11.32 6.15 6.90
N ARG A 144 11.72 6.33 8.15
CA ARG A 144 11.39 7.53 8.94
C ARG A 144 11.93 8.81 8.31
N ASP A 145 13.15 8.76 7.78
CA ASP A 145 13.79 9.91 7.12
C ASP A 145 13.14 10.25 5.77
N ALA A 146 12.66 9.23 5.03
CA ALA A 146 12.04 9.42 3.72
C ALA A 146 10.66 10.11 3.81
N TYR A 147 9.92 9.90 4.91
CA TYR A 147 8.60 10.48 5.11
C TYR A 147 8.48 10.96 6.58
N PRO A 148 8.86 12.21 6.86
CA PRO A 148 8.69 12.77 8.19
C PRO A 148 7.22 12.78 8.58
N THR A 149 6.91 12.27 9.77
CA THR A 149 5.56 12.21 10.32
C THR A 149 4.89 13.59 10.31
N LYS A 150 3.57 13.61 10.17
CA LYS A 150 2.69 14.78 10.02
C LYS A 150 2.91 15.93 11.03
N GLU A 151 3.63 15.70 12.11
CA GLU A 151 3.93 16.70 13.14
C GLU A 151 4.92 17.78 12.68
N ALA A 152 5.75 17.50 11.66
CA ALA A 152 6.74 18.46 11.15
C ALA A 152 6.16 19.51 10.16
N THR A 153 4.94 19.32 9.66
CA THR A 153 4.34 20.18 8.63
C THR A 153 3.31 21.20 9.16
N SER A 154 2.94 21.14 10.43
CA SER A 154 1.98 22.08 11.03
C SER A 154 2.63 23.34 11.65
N GLY A 155 3.94 23.47 11.59
CA GLY A 155 4.70 24.56 12.22
C GLY A 155 5.12 25.73 11.32
N GLY A 156 4.63 25.82 10.08
CA GLY A 156 5.16 26.78 9.09
C GLY A 156 4.12 27.63 8.34
N ALA A 157 3.02 28.07 8.97
CA ALA A 157 2.13 29.06 8.36
C ALA A 157 1.54 29.99 9.42
N GLY A 158 2.38 30.87 9.94
CA GLY A 158 1.96 31.92 10.85
C GLY A 158 3.06 32.97 10.98
N GLY A 159 3.01 33.99 10.12
CA GLY A 159 3.84 35.17 10.33
C GLY A 159 4.30 35.88 9.05
N ALA A 160 3.50 36.72 8.49
CA ALA A 160 3.75 38.12 8.06
C ALA A 160 2.67 38.59 7.12
#